data_dacdbe3a63e59825644eab3df02c29e0
#
_entry.id   dacdbe3a63e59825644eab3df02c29e0
#
_cell.length_a   1.000
_cell.length_b   1.000
_cell.length_c   1.000
_cell.angle_alpha   90.00
_cell.angle_beta   90.00
_cell.angle_gamma   90.00
#
_symmetry.space_group_name_H-M   'P 1'
#
loop_
_entity.id
_entity.type
_entity.pdbx_description
1 polymer ?
#
loop_
_entity_poly.entity_id
_entity_poly.type
_entity_poly.pdbx_seq_one_letter_code
_entity_poly.pdbx_strand_id
1 'polypeptide(L)'
;MKVLSTYPLVTTQNLQATRDFYVSHFGLEVIFEANWVVVLGTHSSGEISLGFMRSDHPTSPPGPDVFDGRGMIVTIQVDDAAKAQAALRKQGAPITYDLHDEPWGQRRFMTIDPSGILVDVVEQTVPAEGYWEQFMPAEEKAA
;
A
#
# COMPACT_ATOMS: atom_id res chain seq x y z
N MET A 1 22.93 -17.24 0.25
CA MET A 1 21.46 -17.19 0.22
C MET A 1 21.01 -16.33 -0.94
N LYS A 2 20.02 -16.76 -1.69
CA LYS A 2 19.42 -15.96 -2.78
C LYS A 2 17.98 -15.64 -2.41
N VAL A 3 17.66 -14.36 -2.18
CA VAL A 3 16.29 -13.92 -1.90
C VAL A 3 15.56 -13.84 -3.24
N LEU A 4 14.41 -14.50 -3.35
CA LEU A 4 13.63 -14.51 -4.60
C LEU A 4 12.54 -13.44 -4.61
N SER A 5 11.94 -13.16 -3.48
CA SER A 5 10.98 -12.05 -3.33
C SER A 5 10.74 -11.77 -1.85
N THR A 6 10.12 -10.64 -1.57
CA THR A 6 9.67 -10.29 -0.22
C THR A 6 8.31 -9.62 -0.31
N TYR A 7 7.46 -9.85 0.67
CA TYR A 7 6.19 -9.14 0.79
C TYR A 7 5.73 -9.14 2.25
N PRO A 8 4.99 -8.11 2.68
CA PRO A 8 4.39 -8.11 4.01
C PRO A 8 3.19 -9.07 4.05
N LEU A 9 3.02 -9.72 5.18
CA LEU A 9 1.85 -10.55 5.46
C LEU A 9 1.16 -10.00 6.69
N VAL A 10 -0.05 -9.50 6.52
CA VAL A 10 -0.79 -8.77 7.55
C VAL A 10 -1.91 -9.66 8.10
N THR A 11 -1.98 -9.77 9.41
CA THR A 11 -3.05 -10.49 10.09
C THR A 11 -4.28 -9.58 10.21
N THR A 12 -5.44 -10.05 9.75
CA THR A 12 -6.66 -9.24 9.70
C THR A 12 -7.88 -10.05 10.13
N GLN A 13 -8.89 -9.36 10.65
CA GLN A 13 -10.23 -9.92 10.85
C GLN A 13 -11.14 -9.72 9.64
N ASN A 14 -10.71 -8.93 8.66
CA ASN A 14 -11.53 -8.52 7.51
C ASN A 14 -10.89 -8.97 6.19
N LEU A 15 -10.54 -10.26 6.10
CA LEU A 15 -9.80 -10.80 4.95
C LEU A 15 -10.50 -10.51 3.62
N GLN A 16 -11.77 -10.84 3.52
CA GLN A 16 -12.52 -10.73 2.28
C GLN A 16 -12.75 -9.28 1.87
N ALA A 17 -13.14 -8.43 2.81
CA ALA A 17 -13.34 -7.01 2.55
C ALA A 17 -12.03 -6.33 2.15
N THR A 18 -10.91 -6.71 2.76
CA THR A 18 -9.60 -6.16 2.43
C THR A 18 -9.15 -6.59 1.03
N ARG A 19 -9.33 -7.87 0.69
CA ARG A 19 -9.08 -8.35 -0.67
C ARG A 19 -9.89 -7.53 -1.69
N ASP A 20 -11.19 -7.40 -1.46
CA ASP A 20 -12.09 -6.71 -2.38
C ASP A 20 -11.72 -5.23 -2.54
N PHE A 21 -11.28 -4.59 -1.48
CA PHE A 21 -10.80 -3.21 -1.50
C PHE A 21 -9.65 -3.03 -2.51
N TYR A 22 -8.61 -3.85 -2.41
CA TYR A 22 -7.45 -3.73 -3.28
C TYR A 22 -7.74 -4.15 -4.72
N VAL A 23 -8.56 -5.16 -4.91
CA VAL A 23 -8.95 -5.60 -6.25
C VAL A 23 -9.84 -4.57 -6.93
N SER A 24 -10.88 -4.07 -6.24
CA SER A 24 -11.86 -3.17 -6.83
C SER A 24 -11.34 -1.76 -7.02
N HIS A 25 -10.57 -1.23 -6.06
CA HIS A 25 -10.10 0.16 -6.12
C HIS A 25 -8.78 0.32 -6.86
N PHE A 26 -7.90 -0.66 -6.78
CA PHE A 26 -6.53 -0.53 -7.31
C PHE A 26 -6.20 -1.53 -8.41
N GLY A 27 -7.10 -2.45 -8.72
CA GLY A 27 -6.85 -3.44 -9.77
C GLY A 27 -5.75 -4.43 -9.45
N LEU A 28 -5.46 -4.65 -8.17
CA LEU A 28 -4.52 -5.71 -7.80
C LEU A 28 -5.13 -7.07 -8.13
N GLU A 29 -4.28 -8.02 -8.47
CA GLU A 29 -4.70 -9.38 -8.81
C GLU A 29 -4.51 -10.32 -7.65
N VAL A 30 -5.43 -11.25 -7.49
CA VAL A 30 -5.30 -12.35 -6.55
C VAL A 30 -4.33 -13.36 -7.16
N ILE A 31 -3.14 -13.51 -6.57
CA ILE A 31 -2.14 -14.47 -7.00
C ILE A 31 -2.45 -15.85 -6.42
N PHE A 32 -2.87 -15.89 -5.16
CA PHE A 32 -3.31 -17.11 -4.48
C PHE A 32 -4.34 -16.76 -3.41
N GLU A 33 -5.32 -17.62 -3.23
CA GLU A 33 -6.36 -17.44 -2.22
C GLU A 33 -6.80 -18.78 -1.63
N ALA A 34 -6.89 -18.81 -0.31
CA ALA A 34 -7.54 -19.86 0.44
C ALA A 34 -8.52 -19.22 1.42
N ASN A 35 -9.24 -19.99 2.20
CA ASN A 35 -10.23 -19.43 3.12
C ASN A 35 -9.63 -18.64 4.29
N TRP A 36 -8.32 -18.70 4.49
CA TRP A 36 -7.64 -18.01 5.59
C TRP A 36 -6.47 -17.13 5.16
N VAL A 37 -6.13 -17.09 3.87
CA VAL A 37 -5.02 -16.28 3.34
C VAL A 37 -5.35 -15.83 1.91
N VAL A 38 -4.92 -14.61 1.58
CA VAL A 38 -4.93 -14.11 0.21
C VAL A 38 -3.61 -13.40 -0.05
N VAL A 39 -3.02 -13.62 -1.20
CA VAL A 39 -1.83 -12.89 -1.64
C VAL A 39 -2.16 -12.18 -2.95
N LEU A 40 -1.79 -10.91 -3.01
CA LEU A 40 -2.11 -9.98 -4.09
C LEU A 40 -0.84 -9.52 -4.79
N GLY A 41 -0.95 -9.21 -6.05
CA GLY A 41 0.14 -8.68 -6.83
C GLY A 41 -0.33 -7.67 -7.86
N THR A 42 0.62 -7.07 -8.57
CA THR A 42 0.31 -6.16 -9.65
C THR A 42 0.09 -6.94 -10.95
N HIS A 43 -0.79 -6.42 -11.78
CA HIS A 43 -1.18 -7.05 -13.05
C HIS A 43 0.00 -7.32 -13.98
N SER A 44 0.98 -6.43 -14.00
CA SER A 44 2.07 -6.50 -14.97
C SER A 44 3.18 -7.49 -14.63
N SER A 45 3.36 -7.86 -13.36
CA SER A 45 4.53 -8.66 -12.94
C SER A 45 4.20 -10.08 -12.52
N GLY A 46 2.97 -10.34 -12.05
CA GLY A 46 2.62 -11.61 -11.41
C GLY A 46 3.32 -11.84 -10.07
N GLU A 47 4.10 -10.88 -9.60
CA GLU A 47 4.79 -10.97 -8.32
C GLU A 47 3.85 -10.61 -7.16
N ILE A 48 4.01 -11.31 -6.05
CA ILE A 48 3.28 -11.00 -4.82
C ILE A 48 3.84 -9.70 -4.25
N SER A 49 2.96 -8.75 -3.96
CA SER A 49 3.32 -7.48 -3.34
C SER A 49 2.76 -7.32 -1.93
N LEU A 50 1.69 -8.03 -1.59
CA LEU A 50 1.01 -7.86 -0.32
C LEU A 50 0.20 -9.12 0.00
N GLY A 51 0.23 -9.55 1.25
CA GLY A 51 -0.56 -10.68 1.71
C GLY A 51 -1.36 -10.36 2.96
N PHE A 52 -2.49 -11.03 3.10
CA PHE A 52 -3.35 -10.93 4.28
C PHE A 52 -3.74 -12.33 4.72
N MET A 53 -3.81 -12.55 6.04
CA MET A 53 -4.34 -13.79 6.57
C MET A 53 -5.23 -13.54 7.78
N ARG A 54 -6.16 -14.46 8.01
CA ARG A 54 -7.07 -14.39 9.15
C ARG A 54 -6.31 -14.54 10.46
N SER A 55 -6.84 -13.90 11.51
CA SER A 55 -6.25 -14.04 12.84
C SER A 55 -6.37 -15.45 13.40
N ASP A 56 -7.38 -16.22 12.95
CA ASP A 56 -7.60 -17.61 13.33
C ASP A 56 -7.04 -18.59 12.30
N HIS A 57 -5.96 -18.23 11.60
CA HIS A 57 -5.29 -19.07 10.61
C HIS A 57 -4.71 -20.34 11.26
N PRO A 58 -4.54 -21.41 10.47
CA PRO A 58 -4.07 -22.70 11.03
C PRO A 58 -2.56 -22.79 11.24
N THR A 59 -1.80 -21.73 10.88
CA THR A 59 -0.35 -21.75 11.02
C THR A 59 0.08 -21.33 12.44
N SER A 60 1.26 -21.76 12.84
CA SER A 60 1.86 -21.35 14.10
C SER A 60 3.37 -21.30 13.90
N PRO A 61 4.04 -20.24 14.29
CA PRO A 61 3.63 -18.85 14.32
C PRO A 61 3.39 -18.27 12.92
N PRO A 62 2.90 -17.04 12.77
CA PRO A 62 2.62 -16.09 13.85
C PRO A 62 1.34 -16.44 14.60
N GLY A 63 1.17 -15.85 15.78
CA GLY A 63 -0.03 -16.01 16.57
C GLY A 63 -1.25 -15.28 15.99
N PRO A 64 -2.35 -15.21 16.71
CA PRO A 64 -3.60 -14.64 16.23
C PRO A 64 -3.67 -13.10 16.32
N ASP A 65 -2.57 -12.43 16.59
CA ASP A 65 -2.55 -10.99 16.77
C ASP A 65 -2.94 -10.26 15.47
N VAL A 66 -3.92 -9.38 15.60
CA VAL A 66 -4.46 -8.61 14.48
C VAL A 66 -3.70 -7.29 14.38
N PHE A 67 -3.46 -6.82 13.15
CA PHE A 67 -2.87 -5.50 12.92
C PHE A 67 -3.71 -4.41 13.59
N ASP A 68 -3.07 -3.54 14.35
CA ASP A 68 -3.72 -2.54 15.21
C ASP A 68 -3.88 -1.17 14.57
N GLY A 69 -3.54 -1.03 13.29
CA GLY A 69 -3.64 0.25 12.56
C GLY A 69 -2.44 1.16 12.72
N ARG A 70 -1.35 0.69 13.30
CA ARG A 70 -0.17 1.53 13.61
C ARG A 70 1.08 1.04 12.91
N GLY A 71 1.91 2.00 12.51
CA GLY A 71 3.28 1.73 12.09
C GLY A 71 3.43 1.13 10.70
N MET A 72 2.38 1.13 9.89
CA MET A 72 2.43 0.61 8.53
C MET A 72 1.62 1.47 7.59
N ILE A 73 2.19 1.76 6.43
CA ILE A 73 1.53 2.42 5.31
C ILE A 73 1.78 1.57 4.07
N VAL A 74 0.72 1.28 3.32
CA VAL A 74 0.86 0.69 2.00
C VAL A 74 0.90 1.82 0.98
N THR A 75 2.00 1.95 0.27
CA THR A 75 2.16 2.97 -0.77
C THR A 75 1.91 2.35 -2.13
N ILE A 76 0.98 2.94 -2.87
CA ILE A 76 0.64 2.53 -4.24
C ILE A 76 0.97 3.69 -5.18
N GLN A 77 1.90 3.46 -6.10
CA GLN A 77 2.24 4.46 -7.11
C GLN A 77 1.31 4.31 -8.32
N VAL A 78 0.74 5.43 -8.74
CA VAL A 78 -0.17 5.51 -9.88
C VAL A 78 0.34 6.55 -10.88
N ASP A 79 -0.21 6.53 -12.08
CA ASP A 79 0.13 7.50 -13.13
C ASP A 79 -0.58 8.84 -12.95
N ASP A 80 -1.75 8.86 -12.30
CA ASP A 80 -2.57 10.07 -12.12
C ASP A 80 -3.31 10.01 -10.78
N ALA A 81 -2.75 10.66 -9.77
CA ALA A 81 -3.30 10.62 -8.41
C ALA A 81 -4.64 11.36 -8.31
N ALA A 82 -4.84 12.44 -9.05
CA ALA A 82 -6.11 13.17 -9.04
C ALA A 82 -7.25 12.32 -9.59
N LYS A 83 -6.99 11.60 -10.68
CA LYS A 83 -7.96 10.70 -11.29
C LYS A 83 -8.26 9.51 -10.36
N ALA A 84 -7.23 8.98 -9.71
CA ALA A 84 -7.39 7.89 -8.73
C ALA A 84 -8.26 8.32 -7.55
N GLN A 85 -8.02 9.52 -6.99
CA GLN A 85 -8.83 10.03 -5.89
C GLN A 85 -10.30 10.20 -6.29
N ALA A 86 -10.55 10.78 -7.45
CA ALA A 86 -11.91 10.97 -7.96
C ALA A 86 -12.65 9.62 -8.11
N ALA A 87 -11.96 8.61 -8.62
CA ALA A 87 -12.52 7.27 -8.77
C ALA A 87 -12.86 6.63 -7.42
N LEU A 88 -11.97 6.75 -6.44
CA LEU A 88 -12.20 6.22 -5.10
C LEU A 88 -13.37 6.91 -4.40
N ARG A 89 -13.45 8.24 -4.50
CA ARG A 89 -14.60 8.99 -3.97
C ARG A 89 -15.91 8.55 -4.57
N LYS A 90 -15.94 8.38 -5.86
CA LYS A 90 -17.15 7.93 -6.58
C LYS A 90 -17.61 6.55 -6.11
N GLN A 91 -16.67 5.69 -5.73
CA GLN A 91 -16.94 4.35 -5.23
C GLN A 91 -17.21 4.31 -3.72
N GLY A 92 -17.21 5.46 -3.06
CA GLY A 92 -17.49 5.56 -1.62
C GLY A 92 -16.34 5.22 -0.70
N ALA A 93 -15.12 5.09 -1.22
CA ALA A 93 -13.94 4.86 -0.37
C ALA A 93 -13.64 6.11 0.47
N PRO A 94 -13.24 5.94 1.74
CA PRO A 94 -12.87 7.07 2.58
C PRO A 94 -11.59 7.74 2.09
N ILE A 95 -11.56 9.08 2.11
CA ILE A 95 -10.36 9.85 1.83
C ILE A 95 -9.91 10.46 3.15
N THR A 96 -8.80 9.96 3.68
CA THR A 96 -8.26 10.38 5.00
C THR A 96 -7.29 11.54 4.90
N TYR A 97 -6.75 11.79 3.71
CA TYR A 97 -5.87 12.91 3.41
C TYR A 97 -6.13 13.33 1.96
N ASP A 98 -6.51 14.58 1.76
CA ASP A 98 -6.89 15.08 0.44
C ASP A 98 -5.69 15.23 -0.49
N LEU A 99 -5.95 15.21 -1.78
CA LEU A 99 -4.93 15.36 -2.81
C LEU A 99 -4.06 16.59 -2.54
N HIS A 100 -2.75 16.38 -2.52
CA HIS A 100 -1.78 17.38 -2.11
C HIS A 100 -0.48 17.22 -2.86
N ASP A 101 0.12 18.34 -3.28
CA ASP A 101 1.46 18.33 -3.86
C ASP A 101 2.48 18.49 -2.75
N GLU A 102 3.41 17.53 -2.71
CA GLU A 102 4.43 17.46 -1.68
C GLU A 102 5.76 17.95 -2.22
N PRO A 103 6.54 18.70 -1.44
CA PRO A 103 7.79 19.31 -1.94
C PRO A 103 8.88 18.29 -2.27
N TRP A 104 8.78 17.07 -1.77
CA TRP A 104 9.74 16.02 -2.09
C TRP A 104 9.54 15.37 -3.45
N GLY A 105 8.49 15.75 -4.20
CA GLY A 105 8.28 15.26 -5.56
C GLY A 105 7.17 14.23 -5.69
N GLN A 106 6.10 14.41 -4.93
CA GLN A 106 4.91 13.56 -5.03
C GLN A 106 3.63 14.40 -5.00
N ARG A 107 2.66 13.97 -5.77
CA ARG A 107 1.25 14.35 -5.60
C ARG A 107 0.55 13.14 -5.02
N ARG A 108 -0.10 13.29 -3.87
CA ARG A 108 -0.65 12.13 -3.18
C ARG A 108 -1.94 12.44 -2.45
N PHE A 109 -2.69 11.38 -2.17
CA PHE A 109 -3.79 11.38 -1.22
C PHE A 109 -3.74 10.08 -0.42
N MET A 110 -4.52 9.99 0.64
CA MET A 110 -4.57 8.76 1.44
C MET A 110 -6.00 8.27 1.59
N THR A 111 -6.12 6.97 1.65
CA THR A 111 -7.32 6.24 2.04
C THR A 111 -6.98 5.25 3.15
N ILE A 112 -7.95 4.51 3.62
CA ILE A 112 -7.74 3.47 4.63
C ILE A 112 -8.46 2.21 4.17
N ASP A 113 -7.79 1.06 4.29
CA ASP A 113 -8.38 -0.21 3.91
C ASP A 113 -9.25 -0.81 5.03
N PRO A 114 -10.01 -1.87 4.76
CA PRO A 114 -10.86 -2.49 5.80
C PRO A 114 -10.12 -3.15 6.94
N SER A 115 -8.81 -3.35 6.82
CA SER A 115 -7.95 -3.85 7.91
C SER A 115 -7.40 -2.73 8.79
N GLY A 116 -7.69 -1.46 8.46
CA GLY A 116 -7.19 -0.31 9.19
C GLY A 116 -5.82 0.18 8.74
N ILE A 117 -5.31 -0.30 7.60
CA ILE A 117 -4.02 0.14 7.06
C ILE A 117 -4.24 1.41 6.26
N LEU A 118 -3.44 2.45 6.55
CA LEU A 118 -3.38 3.63 5.71
C LEU A 118 -2.78 3.28 4.35
N VAL A 119 -3.44 3.71 3.29
CA VAL A 119 -2.98 3.51 1.92
C VAL A 119 -2.64 4.87 1.32
N ASP A 120 -1.38 5.04 0.95
CA ASP A 120 -0.81 6.26 0.40
C ASP A 120 -0.75 6.10 -1.12
N VAL A 121 -1.56 6.86 -1.85
CA VAL A 121 -1.64 6.77 -3.31
C VAL A 121 -0.86 7.94 -3.89
N VAL A 122 0.21 7.62 -4.61
CA VAL A 122 1.21 8.62 -5.01
C VAL A 122 1.43 8.66 -6.52
N GLU A 123 1.61 9.85 -7.03
CA GLU A 123 2.11 10.13 -8.38
C GLU A 123 3.44 10.84 -8.24
N GLN A 124 4.45 10.39 -8.97
CA GLN A 124 5.77 11.02 -8.92
C GLN A 124 5.74 12.35 -9.69
N THR A 125 6.26 13.38 -9.06
CA THR A 125 6.41 14.73 -9.65
C THR A 125 7.85 15.19 -9.49
N VAL A 126 8.18 16.39 -9.98
CA VAL A 126 9.51 16.95 -9.81
C VAL A 126 9.64 17.53 -8.39
N PRO A 127 10.65 17.11 -7.61
CA PRO A 127 10.89 17.70 -6.28
C PRO A 127 11.15 19.21 -6.38
N ALA A 128 10.79 19.94 -5.32
CA ALA A 128 11.18 21.32 -5.18
C ALA A 128 12.71 21.42 -5.16
N GLU A 129 13.24 22.46 -5.82
CA GLU A 129 14.69 22.68 -5.90
C GLU A 129 15.29 22.77 -4.49
N GLY A 130 16.32 21.96 -4.25
CA GLY A 130 17.04 21.94 -2.97
C GLY A 130 16.34 21.18 -1.86
N TYR A 131 15.16 20.58 -2.11
CA TYR A 131 14.44 19.89 -1.03
C TYR A 131 15.22 18.72 -0.46
N TRP A 132 15.66 17.79 -1.31
CA TRP A 132 16.34 16.57 -0.84
C TRP A 132 17.74 16.83 -0.30
N GLU A 133 18.44 17.81 -0.85
CA GLU A 133 19.82 18.13 -0.48
C GLU A 133 19.97 18.43 1.02
N GLN A 134 18.95 19.04 1.64
CA GLN A 134 18.98 19.36 3.07
C GLN A 134 18.95 18.11 3.97
N PHE A 135 18.51 16.95 3.43
CA PHE A 135 18.40 15.70 4.16
C PHE A 135 19.44 14.65 3.73
N MET A 136 20.18 14.90 2.66
CA MET A 136 21.17 13.96 2.15
C MET A 136 22.47 14.03 2.94
N PRO A 137 23.26 12.92 3.00
CA PRO A 137 24.60 12.95 3.56
C PRO A 137 25.47 13.97 2.85
N ALA A 138 26.48 14.51 3.58
CA ALA A 138 27.36 15.56 3.07
C ALA A 138 28.11 15.15 1.79
N GLU A 139 28.49 13.88 1.66
CA GLU A 139 29.17 13.33 0.49
C GLU A 139 28.30 13.40 -0.76
N GLU A 140 27.01 13.10 -0.62
CA GLU A 140 26.05 13.18 -1.73
C GLU A 140 25.76 14.62 -2.12
N LYS A 141 25.74 15.54 -1.15
CA LYS A 141 25.53 16.97 -1.40
C LYS A 141 26.70 17.58 -2.16
N ALA A 142 27.91 17.06 -2.00
CA ALA A 142 29.11 17.55 -2.65
C ALA A 142 29.22 17.10 -4.12
N ALA A 143 28.46 16.10 -4.52
CA ALA A 143 28.41 15.66 -5.92
C ALA A 143 27.48 16.56 -6.75
#